data_ad56c44340cc015a423bbdb78e0359b4
#
_entry.id   ad56c44340cc015a423bbdb78e0359b4
#
_cell.length_a   1.000
_cell.length_b   1.000
_cell.length_c   1.000
_cell.angle_alpha   90.00
_cell.angle_beta   90.00
_cell.angle_gamma   90.00
#
_symmetry.space_group_name_H-M   'P 1'
#
loop_
_entity.id
_entity.type
_entity.pdbx_description
1 polymer ?
#
loop_
_entity_poly.entity_id
_entity_poly.type
_entity_poly.pdbx_seq_one_letter_code
_entity_poly.pdbx_strand_id
1 'polypeptide(L)'
;VSNRNITVDHLIAATQRILSPYSFEVKEVAWWSVYEIGQRLCDKFDDVPAEQVASRTPRVFIAGDACHTHSPKSGQGMNVSMQDAFNLGWKLAAVL
;
A
#
# COMPACT_ATOMS: atom_id res chain seq x y z
N VAL A 1 -4.04 -11.41 14.68
CA VAL A 1 -2.74 -11.65 15.32
C VAL A 1 -1.95 -10.36 15.18
N SER A 2 -1.68 -9.69 16.30
CA SER A 2 -0.88 -8.45 16.31
C SER A 2 0.56 -8.77 15.91
N ASN A 3 1.06 -8.14 14.85
CA ASN A 3 2.42 -8.31 14.31
C ASN A 3 3.55 -7.82 15.24
N ARG A 4 3.20 -7.29 16.43
CA ARG A 4 4.15 -6.61 17.31
C ARG A 4 5.20 -7.50 17.98
N ASN A 5 5.09 -8.83 17.85
CA ASN A 5 5.99 -9.78 18.51
C ASN A 5 6.57 -10.84 17.55
N ILE A 6 6.67 -10.57 16.26
CA ILE A 6 7.33 -11.48 15.31
C ILE A 6 8.84 -11.31 15.49
N THR A 7 9.52 -12.41 15.76
CA THR A 7 10.98 -12.48 15.90
C THR A 7 11.58 -13.28 14.74
N VAL A 8 12.89 -13.20 14.58
CA VAL A 8 13.63 -14.02 13.60
C VAL A 8 13.37 -15.51 13.81
N ASP A 9 13.32 -15.96 15.06
CA ASP A 9 13.07 -17.38 15.39
C ASP A 9 11.68 -17.84 14.92
N HIS A 10 10.67 -16.98 15.02
CA HIS A 10 9.34 -17.26 14.46
C HIS A 10 9.38 -17.44 12.95
N LEU A 11 10.17 -16.63 12.24
CA LEU A 11 10.31 -16.73 10.78
C LEU A 11 11.05 -18.00 10.39
N ILE A 12 12.12 -18.36 11.10
CA ILE A 12 12.86 -19.60 10.89
C ILE A 12 11.95 -20.81 11.10
N ALA A 13 11.21 -20.85 12.22
CA ALA A 13 10.29 -21.95 12.51
C ALA A 13 9.15 -22.06 11.48
N ALA A 14 8.64 -20.93 10.98
CA ALA A 14 7.64 -20.92 9.92
C ALA A 14 8.20 -21.46 8.60
N THR A 15 9.42 -21.09 8.24
CA THR A 15 10.09 -21.56 7.03
C THR A 15 10.36 -23.06 7.09
N GLN A 16 10.81 -23.58 8.24
CA GLN A 16 11.01 -25.02 8.46
C GLN A 16 9.71 -25.82 8.27
N ARG A 17 8.57 -25.29 8.77
CA ARG A 17 7.26 -25.93 8.55
C ARG A 17 6.84 -25.94 7.08
N ILE A 18 7.07 -24.84 6.36
CA ILE A 18 6.72 -24.73 4.93
C ILE A 18 7.53 -25.69 4.09
N LEU A 19 8.81 -25.85 4.41
CA LEU A 19 9.71 -26.70 3.65
C LEU A 19 9.64 -28.20 4.04
N SER A 20 8.86 -28.58 5.05
CA SER A 20 8.69 -29.99 5.42
C SER A 20 8.26 -30.83 4.20
N PRO A 21 8.83 -32.04 3.97
CA PRO A 21 9.68 -32.81 4.88
C PRO A 21 11.20 -32.48 4.81
N TYR A 22 11.58 -31.50 4.03
CA TYR A 22 13.00 -31.12 3.93
C TYR A 22 13.43 -30.37 5.18
N SER A 23 14.63 -30.65 5.66
CA SER A 23 15.28 -29.91 6.74
C SER A 23 16.28 -28.92 6.17
N PHE A 24 16.39 -27.74 6.77
CA PHE A 24 17.43 -26.79 6.46
C PHE A 24 17.94 -26.13 7.75
N GLU A 25 19.18 -25.70 7.73
CA GLU A 25 19.82 -24.99 8.81
C GLU A 25 20.13 -23.55 8.36
N VAL A 26 19.69 -22.58 9.15
CA VAL A 26 20.00 -21.16 8.90
C VAL A 26 21.38 -20.87 9.46
N LYS A 27 22.36 -20.60 8.60
CA LYS A 27 23.72 -20.25 8.99
C LYS A 27 23.84 -18.79 9.44
N GLU A 28 23.18 -17.89 8.71
CA GLU A 28 23.24 -16.45 8.95
C GLU A 28 21.96 -15.79 8.45
N VAL A 29 21.49 -14.77 9.14
CA VAL A 29 20.39 -13.91 8.72
C VAL A 29 20.97 -12.54 8.38
N ALA A 30 21.23 -12.32 7.10
CA ALA A 30 21.78 -11.06 6.62
C ALA A 30 20.82 -9.88 6.80
N TRP A 31 19.52 -10.14 6.64
CA TRP A 31 18.48 -9.13 6.80
C TRP A 31 17.12 -9.78 7.02
N TRP A 32 16.26 -9.11 7.77
CA TRP A 32 14.86 -9.51 7.92
C TRP A 32 13.99 -8.28 8.19
N SER A 33 12.71 -8.37 7.84
CA SER A 33 11.73 -7.34 8.19
C SER A 33 10.33 -7.92 8.28
N VAL A 34 9.47 -7.19 8.97
CA VAL A 34 8.03 -7.43 8.98
C VAL A 34 7.36 -6.25 8.30
N TYR A 35 6.72 -6.52 7.19
CA TYR A 35 5.95 -5.51 6.46
C TYR A 35 4.49 -5.53 6.96
N GLU A 36 4.09 -4.47 7.66
CA GLU A 36 2.73 -4.32 8.14
C GLU A 36 1.86 -3.75 7.01
N ILE A 37 0.91 -4.56 6.55
CA ILE A 37 0.02 -4.21 5.43
C ILE A 37 -1.18 -3.45 5.96
N GLY A 38 -1.42 -2.25 5.41
CA GLY A 38 -2.65 -1.50 5.62
C GLY A 38 -3.37 -1.30 4.28
N GLN A 39 -4.62 -1.72 4.18
CA GLN A 39 -5.50 -1.30 3.08
C GLN A 39 -6.33 -0.13 3.59
N ARG A 40 -6.13 1.02 2.99
CA ARG A 40 -6.76 2.27 3.41
C ARG A 40 -7.29 3.01 2.19
N LEU A 41 -8.36 3.76 2.39
CA LEU A 41 -8.98 4.61 1.39
C LEU A 41 -9.33 5.94 2.05
N CYS A 42 -9.01 7.06 1.40
CA CYS A 42 -9.47 8.37 1.80
C CYS A 42 -10.94 8.56 1.41
N ASP A 43 -11.68 9.32 2.19
CA ASP A 43 -13.09 9.62 1.93
C ASP A 43 -13.25 10.45 0.65
N LYS A 44 -12.23 11.25 0.28
CA LYS A 44 -12.21 12.06 -0.94
C LYS A 44 -10.79 12.39 -1.36
N PHE A 45 -10.62 12.81 -2.61
CA PHE A 45 -9.33 13.01 -3.25
C PHE A 45 -9.05 14.47 -3.63
N ASP A 46 -9.88 15.41 -3.12
CA ASP A 46 -9.72 16.84 -3.29
C ASP A 46 -9.95 17.64 -2.00
N ASP A 47 -9.72 18.96 -2.05
CA ASP A 47 -9.80 19.86 -0.90
C ASP A 47 -11.20 20.43 -0.64
N VAL A 48 -12.24 20.04 -1.43
CA VAL A 48 -13.58 20.63 -1.30
C VAL A 48 -14.44 19.83 -0.31
N PRO A 49 -14.92 20.41 0.78
CA PRO A 49 -15.88 19.75 1.67
C PRO A 49 -17.16 19.34 0.95
N ALA A 50 -17.79 18.25 1.39
CA ALA A 50 -19.00 17.73 0.77
C ALA A 50 -20.13 18.77 0.66
N GLU A 51 -20.22 19.66 1.64
CA GLU A 51 -21.24 20.72 1.71
C GLU A 51 -20.99 21.85 0.69
N GLN A 52 -19.79 21.94 0.13
CA GLN A 52 -19.34 23.00 -0.77
C GLN A 52 -19.14 22.55 -2.22
N VAL A 53 -19.44 21.32 -2.55
CA VAL A 53 -19.22 20.75 -3.89
C VAL A 53 -19.90 21.58 -5.00
N ALA A 54 -21.06 22.15 -4.74
CA ALA A 54 -21.79 22.97 -5.72
C ALA A 54 -21.29 24.42 -5.84
N SER A 55 -20.49 24.90 -4.88
CA SER A 55 -20.10 26.32 -4.78
C SER A 55 -18.61 26.57 -4.89
N ARG A 56 -17.78 25.52 -4.77
CA ARG A 56 -16.32 25.64 -4.76
C ARG A 56 -15.68 24.69 -5.76
N THR A 57 -14.77 25.20 -6.56
CA THR A 57 -13.94 24.41 -7.45
C THR A 57 -12.72 23.89 -6.67
N PRO A 58 -12.41 22.58 -6.73
CA PRO A 58 -11.22 22.03 -6.10
C PRO A 58 -9.94 22.60 -6.73
N ARG A 59 -8.94 22.83 -5.89
CA ARG A 59 -7.62 23.34 -6.31
C ARG A 59 -6.46 22.46 -5.86
N VAL A 60 -6.71 21.56 -4.92
CA VAL A 60 -5.74 20.60 -4.41
C VAL A 60 -6.29 19.20 -4.63
N PHE A 61 -5.48 18.35 -5.20
CA PHE A 61 -5.80 16.95 -5.45
C PHE A 61 -4.73 16.04 -4.85
N ILE A 62 -5.12 14.87 -4.40
CA ILE A 62 -4.22 13.80 -4.02
C ILE A 62 -4.44 12.60 -4.94
N ALA A 63 -3.39 11.80 -5.17
CA ALA A 63 -3.44 10.64 -6.05
C ALA A 63 -2.53 9.52 -5.51
N GLY A 64 -2.76 8.29 -5.95
CA GLY A 64 -1.97 7.13 -5.60
C GLY A 64 -2.05 6.77 -4.12
N ASP A 65 -0.92 6.41 -3.51
CA ASP A 65 -0.84 5.97 -2.11
C ASP A 65 -1.31 7.03 -1.10
N ALA A 66 -1.34 8.30 -1.49
CA ALA A 66 -1.94 9.36 -0.69
C ALA A 66 -3.47 9.22 -0.55
N CYS A 67 -4.12 8.55 -1.50
CA CYS A 67 -5.55 8.31 -1.52
C CYS A 67 -5.92 6.93 -1.02
N HIS A 68 -5.16 5.92 -1.41
CA HIS A 68 -5.43 4.51 -1.15
C HIS A 68 -4.16 3.69 -1.09
N THR A 69 -4.13 2.73 -0.19
CA THR A 69 -3.03 1.78 -0.06
C THR A 69 -3.50 0.36 -0.32
N HIS A 70 -2.65 -0.44 -0.96
CA HIS A 70 -2.94 -1.80 -1.37
C HIS A 70 -2.11 -2.83 -0.64
N SER A 71 -2.67 -4.05 -0.53
CA SER A 71 -1.90 -5.22 -0.17
C SER A 71 -0.89 -5.55 -1.29
N PRO A 72 0.36 -5.91 -0.97
CA PRO A 72 1.36 -6.31 -1.96
C PRO A 72 1.03 -7.61 -2.69
N LYS A 73 0.01 -8.35 -2.26
CA LYS A 73 -0.39 -9.64 -2.84
C LYS A 73 -0.71 -9.58 -4.33
N SER A 74 -1.29 -8.48 -4.79
CA SER A 74 -1.61 -8.29 -6.22
C SER A 74 -0.47 -7.67 -7.03
N GLY A 75 0.57 -7.14 -6.38
CA GLY A 75 1.68 -6.44 -7.03
C GLY A 75 1.30 -5.16 -7.77
N GLN A 76 0.13 -4.58 -7.49
CA GLN A 76 -0.46 -3.51 -8.30
C GLN A 76 -0.34 -2.11 -7.69
N GLY A 77 0.17 -1.95 -6.46
CA GLY A 77 0.19 -0.65 -5.77
C GLY A 77 0.85 0.46 -6.60
N MET A 78 2.06 0.24 -7.07
CA MET A 78 2.78 1.19 -7.92
C MET A 78 2.05 1.45 -9.25
N ASN A 79 1.56 0.41 -9.91
CA ASN A 79 0.87 0.53 -11.19
C ASN A 79 -0.41 1.36 -11.08
N VAL A 80 -1.21 1.13 -10.06
CA VAL A 80 -2.45 1.89 -9.79
C VAL A 80 -2.11 3.35 -9.48
N SER A 81 -1.09 3.62 -8.67
CA SER A 81 -0.65 4.98 -8.37
C SER A 81 -0.20 5.74 -9.61
N MET A 82 0.50 5.08 -10.54
CA MET A 82 0.89 5.67 -11.83
C MET A 82 -0.32 5.93 -12.73
N GLN A 83 -1.28 5.00 -12.76
CA GLN A 83 -2.53 5.15 -13.51
C GLN A 83 -3.38 6.31 -12.98
N ASP A 84 -3.46 6.48 -11.66
CA ASP A 84 -4.15 7.61 -11.05
C ASP A 84 -3.54 8.94 -11.46
N ALA A 85 -2.21 9.04 -11.40
CA ALA A 85 -1.50 10.27 -11.79
C ALA A 85 -1.74 10.60 -13.27
N PHE A 86 -1.68 9.60 -14.16
CA PHE A 86 -1.98 9.77 -15.57
C PHE A 86 -3.44 10.18 -15.79
N ASN A 87 -4.38 9.50 -15.13
CA ASN A 87 -5.81 9.79 -15.24
C ASN A 87 -6.17 11.20 -14.74
N LEU A 88 -5.59 11.64 -13.63
CA LEU A 88 -5.76 12.99 -13.12
C LEU A 88 -5.15 14.03 -14.07
N GLY A 89 -3.94 13.77 -14.57
CA GLY A 89 -3.19 14.71 -15.40
C GLY A 89 -3.92 15.10 -16.67
N TRP A 90 -4.43 14.16 -17.46
CA TRP A 90 -5.15 14.49 -18.68
C TRP A 90 -6.50 15.19 -18.42
N LYS A 91 -7.17 14.85 -17.31
CA LYS A 91 -8.43 15.52 -16.92
C LYS A 91 -8.19 16.97 -16.53
N LEU A 92 -7.13 17.24 -15.76
CA LEU A 92 -6.74 18.62 -15.44
C LEU A 92 -6.37 19.41 -16.70
N ALA A 93 -5.58 18.82 -17.59
CA ALA A 93 -5.22 19.47 -18.86
C ALA A 93 -6.41 19.78 -19.77
N ALA A 94 -7.53 19.05 -19.64
CA ALA A 94 -8.74 19.30 -20.40
C ALA A 94 -9.62 20.42 -19.81
N VAL A 95 -9.39 20.84 -18.57
CA VAL A 95 -10.21 21.84 -17.86
C VAL A 95 -9.47 23.16 -17.72
N LEU A 96 -8.14 23.17 -17.79
CA LEU A 96 -7.27 24.33 -17.73
C LEU A 96 -7.04 24.95 -19.11
#